data_ee3735daa53cbc5730bd21172662a9a2
#
_entry.id   ee3735daa53cbc5730bd21172662a9a2
#
_cell.length_a   1.000
_cell.length_b   1.000
_cell.length_c   1.000
_cell.angle_alpha   90.00
_cell.angle_beta   90.00
_cell.angle_gamma   90.00
#
_symmetry.space_group_name_H-M   'P 1'
#
loop_
_entity.id
_entity.type
_entity.pdbx_description
1 polymer ?
#
loop_
_entity_poly.entity_id
_entity_poly.type
_entity_poly.pdbx_seq_one_letter_code
_entity_poly.pdbx_strand_id
1 'polypeptide(L)'
;MNVLDKEKRLKELLENNIKNEKIGAVIAITGSWGIGKTFFWRNFLDKQLSDERVYKKDNVFNRKYAYVSLFGLESLSDLKTQIYSNIESYHSSIEIPKWIKSLPSIFKDTRITQLGINAPVKLIDSLMFAQVKDAIICFDDFERMSNKLDIKDVMGLANYLKLEKNCQIILILDEDKTEAENKNKYGDYKEKLVDETIILNSVEPLIRENTKGIDEKLINLMIDFSEKLEIHNFRFFQKVIKLFRHFLTELTKDIAYSTKEIILIRILQGYLIQDFPNFEYSWDDCKYVTEKEREAWSPIKKKIYGKLQNISYSFNREDEWLIEFKKWFEQRDVINFSELSKLANSELISEENQNVRNKIWRIFEKRHNLELNEKDLEYIASLEPKYLGIEGFRNSAFMYEILRKYLPIEEKAEKFKAGIISYIHSDLTRAIAQANKERQLWGYE
;
A
#
# COMPACT_ATOMS: atom_id res chain seq x y z
N MET A 1 -14.72 13.05 -1.74
CA MET A 1 -13.58 13.82 -2.32
C MET A 1 -12.42 12.84 -2.53
N ASN A 2 -11.93 12.72 -3.76
CA ASN A 2 -10.72 11.97 -4.04
C ASN A 2 -9.48 12.77 -3.56
N VAL A 3 -8.27 12.20 -3.65
CA VAL A 3 -7.07 12.88 -3.11
C VAL A 3 -6.65 14.07 -3.97
N LEU A 4 -6.84 14.02 -5.28
CA LEU A 4 -6.57 15.18 -6.14
C LEU A 4 -7.45 16.36 -5.75
N ASP A 5 -8.71 16.10 -5.39
CA ASP A 5 -9.61 17.15 -4.88
C ASP A 5 -9.14 17.71 -3.53
N LYS A 6 -8.60 16.83 -2.66
CA LYS A 6 -8.04 17.24 -1.35
C LYS A 6 -6.76 18.05 -1.52
N GLU A 7 -5.86 17.65 -2.44
CA GLU A 7 -4.67 18.43 -2.80
C GLU A 7 -5.06 19.79 -3.39
N LYS A 8 -6.04 19.81 -4.28
CA LYS A 8 -6.57 21.06 -4.87
C LYS A 8 -7.15 21.97 -3.79
N ARG A 9 -7.97 21.39 -2.90
CA ARG A 9 -8.56 22.14 -1.77
C ARG A 9 -7.48 22.71 -0.85
N LEU A 10 -6.49 21.90 -0.49
CA LEU A 10 -5.37 22.34 0.33
C LEU A 10 -4.59 23.49 -0.33
N LYS A 11 -4.35 23.40 -1.61
CA LYS A 11 -3.71 24.46 -2.39
C LYS A 11 -4.52 25.76 -2.38
N GLU A 12 -5.81 25.67 -2.67
CA GLU A 12 -6.73 26.81 -2.66
C GLU A 12 -6.76 27.51 -1.29
N LEU A 13 -6.81 26.76 -0.21
CA LEU A 13 -6.81 27.29 1.15
C LEU A 13 -5.50 28.06 1.44
N LEU A 14 -4.36 27.44 1.16
CA LEU A 14 -3.07 28.09 1.39
C LEU A 14 -2.89 29.33 0.51
N GLU A 15 -3.28 29.26 -0.77
CA GLU A 15 -3.18 30.41 -1.67
C GLU A 15 -4.11 31.56 -1.27
N ASN A 16 -5.36 31.27 -0.91
CA ASN A 16 -6.34 32.30 -0.53
C ASN A 16 -5.94 33.02 0.75
N ASN A 17 -5.54 32.30 1.77
CA ASN A 17 -5.11 32.87 3.04
C ASN A 17 -3.89 33.77 2.90
N ILE A 18 -2.94 33.39 2.06
CA ILE A 18 -1.71 34.13 1.86
C ILE A 18 -1.92 35.36 0.96
N LYS A 19 -2.69 35.23 -0.13
CA LYS A 19 -2.86 36.30 -1.12
C LYS A 19 -3.92 37.33 -0.71
N ASN A 20 -5.04 36.86 -0.18
CA ASN A 20 -6.21 37.72 0.00
C ASN A 20 -6.34 38.26 1.42
N GLU A 21 -6.04 37.46 2.45
CA GLU A 21 -6.31 37.81 3.83
C GLU A 21 -5.05 38.29 4.56
N LYS A 22 -3.86 37.89 4.12
CA LYS A 22 -2.58 38.15 4.79
C LYS A 22 -2.57 37.73 6.26
N ILE A 23 -3.38 36.72 6.58
CA ILE A 23 -3.53 36.15 7.90
C ILE A 23 -3.03 34.71 7.82
N GLY A 24 -2.39 34.23 8.87
CA GLY A 24 -2.04 32.82 8.98
C GLY A 24 -3.28 31.93 9.03
N ALA A 25 -3.14 30.69 8.63
CA ALA A 25 -4.19 29.68 8.73
C ALA A 25 -3.68 28.44 9.47
N VAL A 26 -4.60 27.69 10.08
CA VAL A 26 -4.33 26.38 10.65
C VAL A 26 -5.16 25.34 9.93
N ILE A 27 -4.50 24.40 9.27
CA ILE A 27 -5.13 23.31 8.52
C ILE A 27 -4.77 22.00 9.21
N ALA A 28 -5.77 21.21 9.59
CA ALA A 28 -5.58 19.88 10.14
C ALA A 28 -5.64 18.82 9.03
N ILE A 29 -4.68 17.90 9.00
CA ILE A 29 -4.69 16.70 8.16
C ILE A 29 -4.87 15.51 9.10
N THR A 30 -6.05 14.88 9.03
CA THR A 30 -6.44 13.82 9.95
C THR A 30 -6.71 12.51 9.20
N GLY A 31 -6.74 11.40 9.93
CA GLY A 31 -7.01 10.06 9.43
C GLY A 31 -6.32 9.01 10.27
N SER A 32 -6.67 7.75 10.07
CA SER A 32 -6.18 6.63 10.87
C SER A 32 -4.65 6.47 10.81
N TRP A 33 -4.10 5.77 11.81
CA TRP A 33 -2.66 5.47 11.88
C TRP A 33 -2.18 4.71 10.65
N GLY A 34 -1.10 5.21 10.06
CA GLY A 34 -0.49 4.56 8.89
C GLY A 34 -1.15 4.88 7.54
N ILE A 35 -2.23 5.67 7.49
CA ILE A 35 -2.90 6.04 6.24
C ILE A 35 -2.05 6.91 5.31
N GLY A 36 -0.92 7.42 5.81
CA GLY A 36 0.03 8.20 5.02
C GLY A 36 -0.15 9.71 5.10
N LYS A 37 -0.67 10.25 6.20
CA LYS A 37 -0.85 11.70 6.42
C LYS A 37 0.41 12.52 6.12
N THR A 38 1.52 12.14 6.77
CA THR A 38 2.84 12.78 6.57
C THR A 38 3.32 12.67 5.13
N PHE A 39 3.10 11.50 4.50
CA PHE A 39 3.47 11.29 3.10
C PHE A 39 2.62 12.17 2.17
N PHE A 40 1.30 12.25 2.39
CA PHE A 40 0.39 13.11 1.64
C PHE A 40 0.87 14.58 1.67
N TRP A 41 1.18 15.09 2.88
CA TRP A 41 1.67 16.46 3.05
C TRP A 41 3.00 16.69 2.32
N ARG A 42 3.99 15.83 2.54
CA ARG A 42 5.32 15.95 1.90
C ARG A 42 5.22 15.91 0.38
N ASN A 43 4.49 14.93 -0.13
CA ASN A 43 4.30 14.78 -1.56
C ASN A 43 3.56 15.96 -2.20
N PHE A 44 2.54 16.49 -1.51
CA PHE A 44 1.87 17.73 -1.91
C PHE A 44 2.88 18.89 -1.96
N LEU A 45 3.67 19.08 -0.93
CA LEU A 45 4.67 20.15 -0.86
C LEU A 45 5.72 20.02 -1.97
N ASP A 46 6.27 18.82 -2.17
CA ASP A 46 7.25 18.53 -3.22
C ASP A 46 6.69 18.83 -4.63
N LYS A 47 5.43 18.46 -4.88
CA LYS A 47 4.75 18.80 -6.15
C LYS A 47 4.63 20.33 -6.35
N GLN A 48 4.31 21.07 -5.29
CA GLN A 48 4.21 22.52 -5.39
C GLN A 48 5.59 23.17 -5.60
N LEU A 49 6.64 22.63 -5.00
CA LEU A 49 8.01 23.13 -5.10
C LEU A 49 8.67 22.77 -6.44
N SER A 50 8.30 21.66 -7.06
CA SER A 50 8.82 21.25 -8.38
C SER A 50 8.17 22.00 -9.55
N ASP A 51 7.11 22.76 -9.33
CA ASP A 51 6.51 23.61 -10.35
C ASP A 51 7.44 24.80 -10.64
N GLU A 52 7.90 24.96 -11.89
CA GLU A 52 8.78 26.08 -12.32
C GLU A 52 8.24 27.48 -11.95
N ARG A 53 6.94 27.58 -11.72
CA ARG A 53 6.29 28.82 -11.25
C ARG A 53 6.65 29.19 -9.81
N VAL A 54 7.23 28.26 -9.03
CA VAL A 54 7.68 28.50 -7.64
C VAL A 54 8.74 29.60 -7.58
N TYR A 55 9.57 29.73 -8.62
CA TYR A 55 10.62 30.72 -8.67
C TYR A 55 10.12 32.17 -8.90
N LYS A 56 8.81 32.36 -9.13
CA LYS A 56 8.20 33.68 -9.19
C LYS A 56 8.02 34.22 -7.77
N LYS A 57 8.39 35.49 -7.55
CA LYS A 57 8.33 36.18 -6.24
C LYS A 57 6.94 36.06 -5.53
N ASP A 58 5.90 35.87 -6.30
CA ASP A 58 4.50 35.83 -5.81
C ASP A 58 4.00 34.41 -5.50
N ASN A 59 4.85 33.40 -5.58
CA ASN A 59 4.40 32.03 -5.27
C ASN A 59 4.31 31.85 -3.75
N VAL A 60 3.15 31.44 -3.29
CA VAL A 60 2.83 31.17 -1.89
C VAL A 60 3.72 30.14 -1.25
N PHE A 61 4.22 29.18 -2.01
CA PHE A 61 5.11 28.12 -1.53
C PHE A 61 6.57 28.56 -1.46
N ASN A 62 6.92 29.76 -1.98
CA ASN A 62 8.24 30.37 -1.82
C ASN A 62 8.40 31.01 -0.42
N ARG A 63 7.97 30.25 0.62
CA ARG A 63 8.09 30.66 2.02
C ARG A 63 9.08 29.78 2.75
N LYS A 64 9.51 30.23 3.91
CA LYS A 64 10.26 29.39 4.84
C LYS A 64 9.39 28.22 5.28
N TYR A 65 9.98 27.05 5.43
CA TYR A 65 9.29 25.84 5.85
C TYR A 65 9.98 25.22 7.06
N ALA A 66 9.19 24.78 8.04
CA ALA A 66 9.66 23.99 9.16
C ALA A 66 8.76 22.76 9.35
N TYR A 67 9.36 21.59 9.36
CA TYR A 67 8.72 20.35 9.81
C TYR A 67 9.18 20.04 11.23
N VAL A 68 8.23 19.81 12.13
CA VAL A 68 8.49 19.53 13.55
C VAL A 68 7.67 18.32 13.97
N SER A 69 8.35 17.21 14.27
CA SER A 69 7.74 16.08 14.97
C SER A 69 7.64 16.42 16.45
N LEU A 70 6.45 16.27 17.04
CA LEU A 70 6.22 16.49 18.48
C LEU A 70 6.72 15.31 19.32
N PHE A 71 7.10 14.20 18.68
CA PHE A 71 7.65 13.04 19.35
C PHE A 71 8.98 13.36 20.06
N GLY A 72 9.03 13.09 21.35
CA GLY A 72 10.23 13.27 22.16
C GLY A 72 10.51 14.71 22.62
N LEU A 73 9.64 15.68 22.30
CA LEU A 73 9.72 17.02 22.86
C LEU A 73 9.16 17.06 24.27
N GLU A 74 9.87 17.71 25.19
CA GLU A 74 9.51 17.75 26.59
C GLU A 74 9.05 19.14 27.08
N SER A 75 9.31 20.20 26.28
CA SER A 75 8.98 21.56 26.67
C SER A 75 8.62 22.47 25.48
N LEU A 76 7.90 23.55 25.78
CA LEU A 76 7.62 24.61 24.82
C LEU A 76 8.91 25.28 24.28
N SER A 77 9.99 25.31 25.09
CA SER A 77 11.31 25.81 24.67
C SER A 77 11.91 24.90 23.60
N ASP A 78 11.84 23.57 23.80
CA ASP A 78 12.33 22.61 22.80
C ASP A 78 11.56 22.74 21.51
N LEU A 79 10.24 22.91 21.58
CA LEU A 79 9.38 23.11 20.42
C LEU A 79 9.78 24.38 19.64
N LYS A 80 9.99 25.50 20.32
CA LYS A 80 10.44 26.76 19.66
C LYS A 80 11.81 26.61 19.02
N THR A 81 12.74 25.95 19.71
CA THR A 81 14.08 25.67 19.19
C THR A 81 14.03 24.78 17.95
N GLN A 82 13.20 23.73 17.96
CA GLN A 82 12.98 22.86 16.80
C GLN A 82 12.39 23.62 15.62
N ILE A 83 11.40 24.48 15.83
CA ILE A 83 10.84 25.31 14.76
C ILE A 83 11.95 26.17 14.12
N TYR A 84 12.72 26.85 14.95
CA TYR A 84 13.75 27.74 14.45
C TYR A 84 14.88 26.99 13.74
N SER A 85 15.36 25.89 14.31
CA SER A 85 16.46 25.10 13.73
C SER A 85 16.07 24.39 12.43
N ASN A 86 14.79 24.03 12.28
CA ASN A 86 14.28 23.35 11.07
C ASN A 86 13.74 24.32 10.01
N ILE A 87 13.77 25.62 10.28
CA ILE A 87 13.33 26.58 9.28
C ILE A 87 14.34 26.61 8.14
N GLU A 88 13.89 26.12 7.02
CA GLU A 88 14.64 26.11 5.76
C GLU A 88 14.07 27.16 4.82
N SER A 89 14.96 27.85 4.11
CA SER A 89 14.58 28.69 3.00
C SER A 89 14.96 27.97 1.71
N TYR A 90 14.00 27.66 0.88
CA TYR A 90 14.27 27.00 -0.40
C TYR A 90 15.12 27.86 -1.37
N HIS A 91 15.27 29.16 -1.08
CA HIS A 91 15.95 30.11 -1.96
C HIS A 91 16.95 31.06 -1.29
N SER A 92 17.11 31.00 0.01
CA SER A 92 18.13 31.79 0.71
C SER A 92 18.64 31.10 1.96
N SER A 93 19.93 31.07 2.15
CA SER A 93 20.51 30.71 3.44
C SER A 93 19.96 31.67 4.52
N ILE A 94 19.51 31.13 5.65
CA ILE A 94 19.10 31.93 6.81
C ILE A 94 20.32 32.81 7.17
N GLU A 95 20.20 34.11 7.01
CA GLU A 95 21.25 35.04 7.48
C GLU A 95 21.26 35.00 9.00
N ILE A 96 22.21 34.27 9.56
CA ILE A 96 22.51 34.36 10.99
C ILE A 96 22.92 35.81 11.27
N PRO A 97 22.20 36.56 12.12
CA PRO A 97 22.52 37.93 12.43
C PRO A 97 24.02 38.10 12.79
N LYS A 98 24.65 39.12 12.25
CA LYS A 98 26.11 39.33 12.41
C LYS A 98 26.55 39.32 13.86
N TRP A 99 25.71 39.82 14.78
CA TRP A 99 26.00 39.84 16.20
C TRP A 99 26.04 38.45 16.84
N ILE A 100 25.27 37.48 16.32
CA ILE A 100 25.32 36.06 16.77
C ILE A 100 26.61 35.39 16.25
N LYS A 101 27.08 35.77 15.05
CA LYS A 101 28.38 35.31 14.53
C LYS A 101 29.55 35.79 15.35
N SER A 102 29.41 36.90 16.04
CA SER A 102 30.45 37.49 16.89
C SER A 102 30.46 36.99 18.31
N LEU A 103 29.48 36.15 18.71
CA LEU A 103 29.50 35.55 20.04
C LEU A 103 30.65 34.55 20.14
N PRO A 104 31.40 34.54 21.29
CA PRO A 104 32.43 33.56 21.54
C PRO A 104 31.91 32.11 21.42
N SER A 105 32.75 31.22 20.93
CA SER A 105 32.39 29.80 20.72
C SER A 105 31.82 29.11 21.95
N ILE A 106 32.17 29.59 23.12
CA ILE A 106 31.64 29.17 24.42
C ILE A 106 30.11 29.25 24.54
N PHE A 107 29.48 30.18 23.85
CA PHE A 107 28.02 30.34 23.81
C PHE A 107 27.31 29.50 22.73
N LYS A 108 28.09 28.79 21.91
CA LYS A 108 27.59 27.94 20.82
C LYS A 108 27.50 26.46 21.23
N ASP A 109 28.06 26.08 22.37
CA ASP A 109 28.14 24.69 22.81
C ASP A 109 26.99 24.38 23.78
N THR A 110 26.03 23.57 23.35
CA THR A 110 24.83 23.13 24.10
C THR A 110 25.17 22.29 25.34
N ARG A 111 26.44 21.89 25.56
CA ARG A 111 26.89 21.12 26.71
C ARG A 111 27.11 21.95 27.99
N ILE A 112 26.97 23.26 27.93
CA ILE A 112 27.17 24.16 29.11
C ILE A 112 25.94 24.21 30.04
N THR A 113 24.87 23.48 29.71
CA THR A 113 23.67 23.40 30.56
C THR A 113 23.94 22.77 31.93
N GLN A 114 25.05 22.08 32.16
CA GLN A 114 25.43 21.53 33.48
C GLN A 114 26.04 22.54 34.45
N LEU A 115 26.34 23.75 34.01
CA LEU A 115 27.00 24.77 34.83
C LEU A 115 26.06 25.94 35.21
N GLY A 116 24.74 25.82 35.11
CA GLY A 116 23.81 26.84 35.60
C GLY A 116 23.70 28.11 34.75
N ILE A 117 24.32 28.19 33.58
CA ILE A 117 24.28 29.35 32.68
C ILE A 117 23.13 29.21 31.68
N ASN A 118 21.90 29.07 32.17
CA ASN A 118 20.72 28.90 31.32
C ASN A 118 20.16 30.21 30.72
N ALA A 119 20.48 31.35 31.31
CA ALA A 119 19.91 32.62 30.89
C ALA A 119 20.34 33.13 29.50
N PRO A 120 21.64 33.08 29.13
CA PRO A 120 22.07 33.52 27.78
C PRO A 120 21.54 32.68 26.66
N VAL A 121 21.47 31.35 26.83
CA VAL A 121 20.98 30.41 25.80
C VAL A 121 19.49 30.62 25.56
N LYS A 122 18.67 30.71 26.61
CA LYS A 122 17.23 30.99 26.49
C LYS A 122 16.94 32.35 25.83
N LEU A 123 17.79 33.34 26.09
CA LEU A 123 17.65 34.66 25.46
C LEU A 123 17.93 34.57 23.94
N ILE A 124 18.98 33.87 23.56
CA ILE A 124 19.32 33.64 22.15
C ILE A 124 18.20 32.88 21.45
N ASP A 125 17.69 31.78 22.04
CA ASP A 125 16.58 31.01 21.48
C ASP A 125 15.32 31.88 21.29
N SER A 126 15.01 32.72 22.26
CA SER A 126 13.88 33.65 22.18
C SER A 126 14.03 34.70 21.07
N LEU A 127 15.24 35.24 20.90
CA LEU A 127 15.53 36.22 19.84
C LEU A 127 15.53 35.57 18.45
N MET A 128 16.02 34.33 18.35
CA MET A 128 16.01 33.55 17.11
C MET A 128 14.58 33.20 16.71
N PHE A 129 13.79 32.74 17.63
CA PHE A 129 12.37 32.44 17.41
C PHE A 129 11.55 33.70 17.05
N ALA A 130 11.92 34.88 17.54
CA ALA A 130 11.28 36.14 17.19
C ALA A 130 11.33 36.45 15.66
N GLN A 131 12.30 35.87 14.95
CA GLN A 131 12.46 36.01 13.49
C GLN A 131 11.59 35.05 12.67
N VAL A 132 10.91 34.10 13.32
CA VAL A 132 9.96 33.20 12.67
C VAL A 132 8.72 34.00 12.29
N LYS A 133 8.53 34.20 10.99
CA LYS A 133 7.36 34.87 10.41
C LYS A 133 7.19 34.48 8.96
N ASP A 134 5.99 34.63 8.44
CA ASP A 134 5.66 34.36 7.03
C ASP A 134 6.13 32.97 6.59
N ALA A 135 5.97 31.95 7.43
CA ALA A 135 6.45 30.60 7.21
C ALA A 135 5.29 29.60 7.10
N ILE A 136 5.57 28.44 6.52
CA ILE A 136 4.72 27.24 6.62
C ILE A 136 5.33 26.35 7.69
N ILE A 137 4.58 26.01 8.74
CA ILE A 137 5.07 25.20 9.85
C ILE A 137 4.17 23.98 9.99
N CYS A 138 4.77 22.79 9.91
CA CYS A 138 4.08 21.52 10.04
C CYS A 138 4.40 20.89 11.38
N PHE A 139 3.38 20.67 12.22
CA PHE A 139 3.45 19.87 13.44
C PHE A 139 2.90 18.48 13.16
N ASP A 140 3.69 17.46 13.45
CA ASP A 140 3.34 16.05 13.22
C ASP A 140 3.50 15.22 14.49
N ASP A 141 2.98 13.99 14.49
CA ASP A 141 3.07 13.03 15.61
C ASP A 141 2.39 13.50 16.92
N PHE A 142 1.25 14.18 16.85
CA PHE A 142 0.50 14.61 18.04
C PHE A 142 0.14 13.44 18.96
N GLU A 143 -0.20 12.29 18.40
CA GLU A 143 -0.53 11.08 19.14
C GLU A 143 0.66 10.45 19.87
N ARG A 144 1.87 10.99 19.65
CA ARG A 144 3.12 10.51 20.25
C ARG A 144 3.82 11.57 21.10
N MET A 145 3.11 12.65 21.41
CA MET A 145 3.61 13.71 22.29
C MET A 145 3.99 13.17 23.67
N SER A 146 5.04 13.72 24.26
CA SER A 146 5.39 13.48 25.65
C SER A 146 4.35 14.09 26.59
N ASN A 147 4.02 13.40 27.69
CA ASN A 147 3.14 13.93 28.74
C ASN A 147 3.70 15.17 29.44
N LYS A 148 4.97 15.51 29.22
CA LYS A 148 5.61 16.73 29.74
C LYS A 148 5.27 17.98 28.94
N LEU A 149 4.92 17.83 27.65
CA LEU A 149 4.49 18.92 26.78
C LEU A 149 2.97 18.93 26.69
N ASP A 150 2.32 19.96 27.24
CA ASP A 150 0.86 20.07 27.18
C ASP A 150 0.41 20.45 25.76
N ILE A 151 -0.63 19.78 25.28
CA ILE A 151 -1.26 20.10 23.99
C ILE A 151 -1.73 21.56 23.94
N LYS A 152 -2.11 22.14 25.08
CA LYS A 152 -2.46 23.56 25.20
C LYS A 152 -1.32 24.47 24.79
N ASP A 153 -0.09 24.13 25.18
CA ASP A 153 1.10 24.93 24.85
C ASP A 153 1.38 24.87 23.34
N VAL A 154 1.22 23.70 22.74
CA VAL A 154 1.37 23.52 21.29
C VAL A 154 0.31 24.31 20.53
N MET A 155 -0.96 24.18 20.93
CA MET A 155 -2.08 24.89 20.29
C MET A 155 -2.02 26.41 20.53
N GLY A 156 -1.61 26.84 21.72
CA GLY A 156 -1.35 28.24 22.02
C GLY A 156 -0.24 28.83 21.16
N LEU A 157 0.85 28.07 20.98
CA LEU A 157 1.93 28.46 20.09
C LEU A 157 1.48 28.52 18.62
N ALA A 158 0.70 27.52 18.14
CA ALA A 158 0.14 27.53 16.79
C ALA A 158 -0.74 28.77 16.56
N ASN A 159 -1.58 29.13 17.55
CA ASN A 159 -2.41 30.33 17.48
C ASN A 159 -1.57 31.62 17.42
N TYR A 160 -0.53 31.72 18.26
CA TYR A 160 0.40 32.84 18.22
C TYR A 160 1.09 32.98 16.88
N LEU A 161 1.59 31.87 16.32
CA LEU A 161 2.24 31.85 14.99
C LEU A 161 1.27 32.23 13.87
N LYS A 162 -0.01 31.80 13.97
CA LYS A 162 -1.07 32.19 13.03
C LYS A 162 -1.34 33.69 13.07
N LEU A 163 -1.65 34.23 14.24
CA LEU A 163 -2.14 35.59 14.41
C LEU A 163 -1.04 36.66 14.35
N GLU A 164 0.07 36.42 15.07
CA GLU A 164 1.10 37.42 15.25
C GLU A 164 2.29 37.29 14.28
N LYS A 165 2.42 36.12 13.64
CA LYS A 165 3.57 35.80 12.79
C LYS A 165 3.18 35.52 11.32
N ASN A 166 1.91 35.58 10.98
CA ASN A 166 1.38 35.29 9.66
C ASN A 166 1.87 33.93 9.10
N CYS A 167 1.97 32.92 9.97
CA CYS A 167 2.40 31.60 9.59
C CYS A 167 1.22 30.73 9.17
N GLN A 168 1.43 29.87 8.19
CA GLN A 168 0.51 28.79 7.83
C GLN A 168 0.88 27.56 8.65
N ILE A 169 -0.05 27.05 9.43
CA ILE A 169 0.19 25.91 10.32
C ILE A 169 -0.50 24.67 9.76
N ILE A 170 0.24 23.60 9.64
CA ILE A 170 -0.28 22.28 9.27
C ILE A 170 -0.20 21.40 10.51
N LEU A 171 -1.32 20.84 10.94
CA LEU A 171 -1.40 19.89 12.03
C LEU A 171 -1.66 18.49 11.46
N ILE A 172 -0.74 17.57 11.68
CA ILE A 172 -0.90 16.17 11.23
C ILE A 172 -1.14 15.29 12.47
N LEU A 173 -2.33 14.70 12.56
CA LEU A 173 -2.71 13.93 13.75
C LEU A 173 -3.65 12.77 13.44
N ASP A 174 -3.71 11.81 14.37
CA ASP A 174 -4.71 10.75 14.44
C ASP A 174 -5.67 11.07 15.62
N GLU A 175 -6.87 11.53 15.28
CA GLU A 175 -7.86 11.91 16.29
C GLU A 175 -8.33 10.72 17.15
N ASP A 176 -8.24 9.50 16.63
CA ASP A 176 -8.71 8.30 17.33
C ASP A 176 -7.67 7.71 18.27
N LYS A 177 -6.37 7.91 17.97
CA LYS A 177 -5.26 7.42 18.81
C LYS A 177 -4.72 8.44 19.80
N THR A 178 -5.15 9.67 19.71
CA THR A 178 -4.80 10.67 20.73
C THR A 178 -5.38 10.22 22.07
N GLU A 179 -4.58 10.18 23.13
CA GLU A 179 -5.01 9.80 24.47
C GLU A 179 -6.29 10.55 24.86
N ALA A 180 -7.20 9.89 25.58
CA ALA A 180 -8.55 10.41 25.84
C ALA A 180 -8.54 11.82 26.45
N GLU A 181 -7.58 12.13 27.33
CA GLU A 181 -7.41 13.46 27.91
C GLU A 181 -6.97 14.50 26.87
N ASN A 182 -6.02 14.15 26.02
CA ASN A 182 -5.55 15.02 24.94
C ASN A 182 -6.59 15.15 23.82
N LYS A 183 -7.40 14.10 23.57
CA LYS A 183 -8.51 14.14 22.60
C LYS A 183 -9.56 15.18 22.98
N ASN A 184 -9.96 15.23 24.24
CA ASN A 184 -10.91 16.22 24.74
C ASN A 184 -10.31 17.63 24.66
N LYS A 185 -9.06 17.82 25.12
CA LYS A 185 -8.35 19.09 25.02
C LYS A 185 -8.21 19.54 23.55
N TYR A 186 -7.86 18.63 22.64
CA TYR A 186 -7.79 18.95 21.20
C TYR A 186 -9.15 19.39 20.66
N GLY A 187 -10.23 18.68 21.01
CA GLY A 187 -11.60 19.04 20.59
C GLY A 187 -11.95 20.49 20.94
N ASP A 188 -11.62 20.94 22.16
CA ASP A 188 -11.86 22.30 22.60
C ASP A 188 -11.09 23.37 21.82
N TYR A 189 -9.89 23.03 21.36
CA TYR A 189 -9.05 23.94 20.55
C TYR A 189 -9.34 23.85 19.06
N LYS A 190 -9.73 22.69 18.56
CA LYS A 190 -10.02 22.46 17.14
C LYS A 190 -11.04 23.46 16.61
N GLU A 191 -12.15 23.62 17.32
CA GLU A 191 -13.23 24.54 16.93
C GLU A 191 -12.77 26.00 16.84
N LYS A 192 -11.84 26.40 17.71
CA LYS A 192 -11.40 27.81 17.81
C LYS A 192 -10.19 28.14 16.94
N LEU A 193 -9.35 27.16 16.66
CA LEU A 193 -8.04 27.36 16.02
C LEU A 193 -7.97 26.85 14.60
N VAL A 194 -8.56 25.69 14.33
CA VAL A 194 -8.45 25.02 13.02
C VAL A 194 -9.45 25.61 12.03
N ASP A 195 -8.95 26.21 10.96
CA ASP A 195 -9.79 26.81 9.93
C ASP A 195 -10.41 25.77 9.00
N GLU A 196 -9.67 24.67 8.71
CA GLU A 196 -10.14 23.59 7.85
C GLU A 196 -9.52 22.24 8.24
N THR A 197 -10.27 21.17 8.04
CA THR A 197 -9.79 19.79 8.28
C THR A 197 -9.85 18.97 6.99
N ILE A 198 -8.71 18.41 6.60
CA ILE A 198 -8.59 17.48 5.48
C ILE A 198 -8.51 16.06 6.03
N ILE A 199 -9.53 15.25 5.77
CA ILE A 199 -9.62 13.89 6.28
C ILE A 199 -9.12 12.92 5.21
N LEU A 200 -8.08 12.13 5.53
CA LEU A 200 -7.62 11.03 4.70
C LEU A 200 -8.33 9.75 5.15
N ASN A 201 -9.05 9.11 4.24
CA ASN A 201 -9.86 7.92 4.51
C ASN A 201 -9.57 6.75 3.55
N SER A 202 -8.63 6.91 2.62
CA SER A 202 -8.25 5.86 1.67
C SER A 202 -6.75 5.90 1.41
N VAL A 203 -6.14 4.73 1.27
CA VAL A 203 -4.74 4.55 0.86
C VAL A 203 -4.58 4.41 -0.67
N GLU A 204 -5.68 4.35 -1.40
CA GLU A 204 -5.68 4.19 -2.86
C GLU A 204 -4.72 5.14 -3.58
N PRO A 205 -4.74 6.45 -3.28
CA PRO A 205 -3.87 7.38 -4.01
C PRO A 205 -2.40 7.14 -3.78
N LEU A 206 -2.05 6.71 -2.58
CA LEU A 206 -0.67 6.37 -2.24
C LEU A 206 -0.25 5.06 -2.92
N ILE A 207 -1.16 4.09 -3.01
CA ILE A 207 -0.94 2.87 -3.79
C ILE A 207 -0.69 3.26 -5.24
N ARG A 208 -1.58 4.01 -5.89
CA ARG A 208 -1.45 4.42 -7.30
C ARG A 208 -0.16 5.17 -7.58
N GLU A 209 0.22 6.11 -6.71
CA GLU A 209 1.44 6.89 -6.87
C GLU A 209 2.71 6.03 -6.77
N ASN A 210 2.70 5.06 -5.86
CA ASN A 210 3.86 4.20 -5.61
C ASN A 210 3.91 2.97 -6.52
N THR A 211 2.92 2.74 -7.37
CA THR A 211 2.84 1.58 -8.29
C THR A 211 3.04 1.95 -9.75
N LYS A 212 3.63 3.11 -10.05
CA LYS A 212 3.98 3.50 -11.42
C LYS A 212 4.77 2.38 -12.12
N GLY A 213 4.33 1.98 -13.30
CA GLY A 213 4.92 0.89 -14.08
C GLY A 213 4.42 -0.53 -13.72
N ILE A 214 3.49 -0.65 -12.76
CA ILE A 214 2.76 -1.90 -12.50
C ILE A 214 1.45 -1.88 -13.30
N ASP A 215 0.99 -3.04 -13.72
CA ASP A 215 -0.27 -3.23 -14.46
C ASP A 215 -1.46 -2.71 -13.65
N GLU A 216 -2.37 -1.97 -14.31
CA GLU A 216 -3.51 -1.33 -13.65
C GLU A 216 -4.44 -2.33 -12.95
N LYS A 217 -4.60 -3.54 -13.48
CA LYS A 217 -5.42 -4.57 -12.82
C LYS A 217 -4.80 -5.05 -11.51
N LEU A 218 -3.47 -5.11 -11.42
CA LEU A 218 -2.76 -5.46 -10.18
C LEU A 218 -2.84 -4.33 -9.16
N ILE A 219 -2.82 -3.08 -9.62
CA ILE A 219 -3.05 -1.91 -8.76
C ILE A 219 -4.46 -1.97 -8.18
N ASN A 220 -5.47 -2.23 -9.01
CA ASN A 220 -6.85 -2.35 -8.57
C ASN A 220 -7.05 -3.53 -7.60
N LEU A 221 -6.34 -4.64 -7.78
CA LEU A 221 -6.35 -5.76 -6.84
C LEU A 221 -5.85 -5.32 -5.44
N MET A 222 -4.79 -4.52 -5.35
CA MET A 222 -4.30 -3.97 -4.07
C MET A 222 -5.31 -3.00 -3.44
N ILE A 223 -5.98 -2.19 -4.27
CA ILE A 223 -7.00 -1.24 -3.81
C ILE A 223 -8.22 -2.00 -3.27
N ASP A 224 -8.74 -2.96 -4.03
CA ASP A 224 -9.86 -3.82 -3.59
C ASP A 224 -9.54 -4.55 -2.30
N PHE A 225 -8.29 -5.03 -2.16
CA PHE A 225 -7.81 -5.65 -0.94
C PHE A 225 -7.84 -4.69 0.24
N SER A 226 -7.36 -3.46 0.04
CA SER A 226 -7.41 -2.40 1.05
C SER A 226 -8.84 -2.09 1.50
N GLU A 227 -9.73 -1.85 0.54
CA GLU A 227 -11.08 -1.40 0.82
C GLU A 227 -11.93 -2.51 1.45
N LYS A 228 -11.94 -3.70 0.87
CA LYS A 228 -12.77 -4.81 1.36
C LYS A 228 -12.32 -5.32 2.73
N LEU A 229 -11.01 -5.32 3.01
CA LEU A 229 -10.48 -5.73 4.31
C LEU A 229 -10.38 -4.57 5.31
N GLU A 230 -10.68 -3.33 4.89
CA GLU A 230 -10.58 -2.12 5.71
C GLU A 230 -9.15 -1.89 6.24
N ILE A 231 -8.15 -2.25 5.41
CA ILE A 231 -6.73 -2.07 5.73
C ILE A 231 -6.28 -0.71 5.19
N HIS A 232 -6.33 0.31 6.04
CA HIS A 232 -5.95 1.68 5.69
C HIS A 232 -4.50 2.02 6.08
N ASN A 233 -3.66 1.02 6.30
CA ASN A 233 -2.26 1.20 6.64
C ASN A 233 -1.37 1.17 5.39
N PHE A 234 -0.92 2.34 4.92
CA PHE A 234 -0.06 2.43 3.74
C PHE A 234 1.32 1.75 3.93
N ARG A 235 1.83 1.65 5.17
CA ARG A 235 3.08 0.92 5.43
C ARG A 235 2.98 -0.56 5.05
N PHE A 236 1.79 -1.15 5.21
CA PHE A 236 1.51 -2.49 4.72
C PHE A 236 1.71 -2.55 3.20
N PHE A 237 1.08 -1.65 2.44
CA PHE A 237 1.21 -1.61 0.98
C PHE A 237 2.62 -1.26 0.50
N GLN A 238 3.36 -0.44 1.24
CA GLN A 238 4.79 -0.19 0.93
C GLN A 238 5.62 -1.48 0.98
N LYS A 239 5.41 -2.33 2.00
CA LYS A 239 6.07 -3.64 2.08
C LYS A 239 5.67 -4.52 0.89
N VAL A 240 4.37 -4.61 0.60
CA VAL A 240 3.82 -5.38 -0.53
C VAL A 240 4.44 -4.93 -1.85
N ILE A 241 4.39 -3.63 -2.16
CA ILE A 241 4.90 -3.07 -3.41
C ILE A 241 6.42 -3.29 -3.55
N LYS A 242 7.17 -3.06 -2.47
CA LYS A 242 8.62 -3.27 -2.47
C LYS A 242 8.98 -4.72 -2.77
N LEU A 243 8.32 -5.66 -2.08
CA LEU A 243 8.56 -7.08 -2.28
C LEU A 243 8.11 -7.54 -3.65
N PHE A 244 6.94 -7.11 -4.12
CA PHE A 244 6.43 -7.43 -5.43
C PHE A 244 7.38 -6.97 -6.55
N ARG A 245 7.89 -5.76 -6.47
CA ARG A 245 8.90 -5.25 -7.42
C ARG A 245 10.17 -6.08 -7.40
N HIS A 246 10.63 -6.48 -6.22
CA HIS A 246 11.81 -7.36 -6.10
C HIS A 246 11.58 -8.68 -6.83
N PHE A 247 10.43 -9.33 -6.65
CA PHE A 247 10.11 -10.55 -7.40
C PHE A 247 10.08 -10.32 -8.91
N LEU A 248 9.51 -9.21 -9.38
CA LEU A 248 9.48 -8.90 -10.80
C LEU A 248 10.87 -8.63 -11.40
N THR A 249 11.83 -8.18 -10.60
CA THR A 249 13.22 -7.96 -11.07
C THR A 249 14.04 -9.23 -11.11
N GLU A 250 13.81 -10.16 -10.18
CA GLU A 250 14.56 -11.43 -10.09
C GLU A 250 14.04 -12.50 -11.05
N LEU A 251 12.76 -12.43 -11.43
CA LEU A 251 12.18 -13.32 -12.40
C LEU A 251 12.43 -12.83 -13.84
N THR A 252 12.27 -13.70 -14.82
CA THR A 252 12.49 -13.38 -16.24
C THR A 252 11.57 -12.26 -16.74
N LYS A 253 12.00 -11.49 -17.74
CA LYS A 253 11.26 -10.29 -18.22
C LYS A 253 9.87 -10.57 -18.78
N ASP A 254 9.63 -11.78 -19.30
CA ASP A 254 8.40 -12.16 -20.01
C ASP A 254 7.46 -13.00 -19.14
N ILE A 255 7.17 -12.50 -17.92
CA ILE A 255 6.25 -13.19 -17.00
C ILE A 255 4.81 -12.86 -17.40
N ALA A 256 3.97 -13.90 -17.53
CA ALA A 256 2.55 -13.77 -17.79
C ALA A 256 1.84 -12.94 -16.70
N TYR A 257 0.77 -12.24 -17.09
CA TYR A 257 -0.05 -11.48 -16.13
C TYR A 257 -0.56 -12.34 -14.97
N SER A 258 -1.03 -13.55 -15.27
CA SER A 258 -1.51 -14.51 -14.25
C SER A 258 -0.44 -14.88 -13.22
N THR A 259 0.81 -14.99 -13.63
CA THR A 259 1.94 -15.22 -12.73
C THR A 259 2.17 -14.01 -11.82
N LYS A 260 2.15 -12.80 -12.37
CA LYS A 260 2.27 -11.57 -11.59
C LYS A 260 1.14 -11.43 -10.57
N GLU A 261 -0.08 -11.79 -10.97
CA GLU A 261 -1.25 -11.77 -10.08
C GLU A 261 -1.09 -12.77 -8.92
N ILE A 262 -0.68 -14.01 -9.19
CA ILE A 262 -0.45 -15.01 -8.15
C ILE A 262 0.64 -14.55 -7.17
N ILE A 263 1.77 -14.05 -7.67
CA ILE A 263 2.84 -13.52 -6.82
C ILE A 263 2.31 -12.41 -5.91
N LEU A 264 1.57 -11.45 -6.45
CA LEU A 264 0.98 -10.36 -5.67
C LEU A 264 0.02 -10.89 -4.60
N ILE A 265 -0.83 -11.86 -4.95
CA ILE A 265 -1.77 -12.47 -4.00
C ILE A 265 -1.02 -13.17 -2.87
N ARG A 266 0.04 -13.96 -3.16
CA ARG A 266 0.82 -14.65 -2.12
C ARG A 266 1.56 -13.67 -1.20
N ILE A 267 2.05 -12.55 -1.73
CA ILE A 267 2.64 -11.48 -0.94
C ILE A 267 1.60 -10.81 -0.03
N LEU A 268 0.41 -10.50 -0.56
CA LEU A 268 -0.69 -9.93 0.22
C LEU A 268 -1.12 -10.86 1.35
N GLN A 269 -1.25 -12.17 1.07
CA GLN A 269 -1.56 -13.18 2.08
C GLN A 269 -0.50 -13.27 3.17
N GLY A 270 0.77 -13.32 2.79
CA GLY A 270 1.88 -13.42 3.74
C GLY A 270 1.91 -12.25 4.72
N TYR A 271 1.84 -11.03 4.21
CA TYR A 271 1.79 -9.86 5.09
C TYR A 271 0.47 -9.72 5.85
N LEU A 272 -0.67 -10.18 5.30
CA LEU A 272 -1.93 -10.22 6.03
C LEU A 272 -1.82 -11.11 7.27
N ILE A 273 -1.27 -12.31 7.11
CA ILE A 273 -1.07 -13.27 8.19
C ILE A 273 -0.11 -12.73 9.26
N GLN A 274 0.97 -12.07 8.84
CA GLN A 274 1.97 -11.53 9.77
C GLN A 274 1.50 -10.27 10.52
N ASP A 275 0.91 -9.32 9.81
CA ASP A 275 0.61 -7.99 10.35
C ASP A 275 -0.78 -7.91 11.03
N PHE A 276 -1.70 -8.86 10.74
CA PHE A 276 -3.08 -8.87 11.24
C PHE A 276 -3.48 -10.19 11.88
N PRO A 277 -2.80 -10.63 12.96
CA PRO A 277 -3.12 -11.89 13.64
C PRO A 277 -4.57 -11.92 14.20
N ASN A 278 -5.14 -10.77 14.49
CA ASN A 278 -6.52 -10.61 14.91
C ASN A 278 -7.57 -10.99 13.85
N PHE A 279 -7.17 -11.18 12.59
CA PHE A 279 -8.05 -11.69 11.54
C PHE A 279 -8.20 -13.21 11.56
N GLU A 280 -7.42 -13.90 12.40
CA GLU A 280 -7.45 -15.35 12.57
C GLU A 280 -7.29 -16.13 11.26
N TYR A 281 -6.69 -15.50 10.25
CA TYR A 281 -6.43 -16.08 8.94
C TYR A 281 -5.01 -16.61 8.90
N SER A 282 -4.83 -17.81 8.36
CA SER A 282 -3.56 -18.53 8.33
C SER A 282 -3.28 -19.11 6.94
N TRP A 283 -2.06 -19.62 6.74
CA TRP A 283 -1.71 -20.32 5.51
C TRP A 283 -2.57 -21.54 5.22
N ASP A 284 -3.08 -22.21 6.24
CA ASP A 284 -3.94 -23.39 6.08
C ASP A 284 -5.35 -23.04 5.58
N ASP A 285 -5.69 -21.75 5.60
CA ASP A 285 -6.95 -21.20 5.09
C ASP A 285 -6.84 -20.72 3.63
N CYS A 286 -5.62 -20.71 3.07
CA CYS A 286 -5.35 -20.33 1.69
C CYS A 286 -5.74 -21.41 0.68
N LYS A 287 -6.84 -22.12 0.94
CA LYS A 287 -7.41 -23.18 0.10
C LYS A 287 -8.92 -23.09 0.07
N TYR A 288 -9.54 -23.80 -0.84
CA TYR A 288 -10.99 -23.92 -0.84
C TYR A 288 -11.45 -24.72 0.37
N VAL A 289 -12.35 -24.15 1.16
CA VAL A 289 -12.96 -24.76 2.34
C VAL A 289 -14.48 -24.73 2.18
N THR A 290 -15.14 -25.86 2.35
CA THR A 290 -16.59 -25.99 2.20
C THR A 290 -17.34 -25.21 3.29
N GLU A 291 -18.62 -24.88 3.06
CA GLU A 291 -19.43 -24.20 4.07
C GLU A 291 -19.52 -24.99 5.37
N LYS A 292 -19.67 -26.32 5.29
CA LYS A 292 -19.73 -27.20 6.44
C LYS A 292 -18.46 -27.16 7.30
N GLU A 293 -17.28 -27.14 6.68
CA GLU A 293 -16.01 -27.04 7.40
C GLU A 293 -15.84 -25.66 8.05
N ARG A 294 -16.41 -24.63 7.45
CA ARG A 294 -16.39 -23.25 7.99
C ARG A 294 -17.37 -23.03 9.15
N GLU A 295 -18.31 -23.95 9.40
CA GLU A 295 -19.29 -23.81 10.50
C GLU A 295 -18.59 -23.58 11.86
N ALA A 296 -17.49 -24.30 12.11
CA ALA A 296 -16.73 -24.21 13.35
C ALA A 296 -15.84 -22.94 13.47
N TRP A 297 -15.73 -22.13 12.42
CA TRP A 297 -14.87 -20.93 12.42
C TRP A 297 -15.50 -19.77 13.18
N SER A 298 -14.65 -18.90 13.72
CA SER A 298 -15.09 -17.65 14.31
C SER A 298 -15.78 -16.74 13.27
N PRO A 299 -16.66 -15.84 13.71
CA PRO A 299 -17.29 -14.85 12.81
C PRO A 299 -16.27 -14.00 12.06
N ILE A 300 -15.16 -13.63 12.70
CA ILE A 300 -14.07 -12.84 12.11
C ILE A 300 -13.43 -13.62 10.97
N LYS A 301 -13.00 -14.84 11.22
CA LYS A 301 -12.36 -15.71 10.22
C LYS A 301 -13.27 -15.95 9.01
N LYS A 302 -14.56 -16.24 9.23
CA LYS A 302 -15.57 -16.38 8.15
C LYS A 302 -15.67 -15.14 7.30
N LYS A 303 -15.74 -13.96 7.95
CA LYS A 303 -15.82 -12.66 7.28
C LYS A 303 -14.59 -12.39 6.42
N ILE A 304 -13.39 -12.61 6.96
CA ILE A 304 -12.13 -12.37 6.23
C ILE A 304 -12.00 -13.31 5.04
N TYR A 305 -12.23 -14.61 5.23
CA TYR A 305 -12.20 -15.60 4.15
C TYR A 305 -13.17 -15.25 3.02
N GLY A 306 -14.41 -14.89 3.34
CA GLY A 306 -15.40 -14.46 2.34
C GLY A 306 -15.01 -13.16 1.63
N LYS A 307 -14.45 -12.18 2.34
CA LYS A 307 -13.94 -10.95 1.73
C LYS A 307 -12.81 -11.23 0.74
N LEU A 308 -11.85 -12.09 1.10
CA LEU A 308 -10.74 -12.50 0.22
C LEU A 308 -11.26 -13.23 -1.03
N GLN A 309 -12.20 -14.15 -0.88
CA GLN A 309 -12.85 -14.86 -2.00
C GLN A 309 -13.53 -13.89 -2.98
N ASN A 310 -14.16 -12.84 -2.46
CA ASN A 310 -14.81 -11.81 -3.27
C ASN A 310 -13.83 -10.84 -3.96
N ILE A 311 -12.57 -10.78 -3.53
CA ILE A 311 -11.52 -10.01 -4.22
C ILE A 311 -11.00 -10.80 -5.41
N SER A 312 -10.53 -12.02 -5.17
CA SER A 312 -10.09 -12.96 -6.20
C SER A 312 -10.21 -14.39 -5.67
N TYR A 313 -10.74 -15.28 -6.51
CA TYR A 313 -10.79 -16.71 -6.22
C TYR A 313 -9.40 -17.30 -5.90
N SER A 314 -8.35 -16.71 -6.45
CA SER A 314 -6.98 -17.18 -6.25
C SER A 314 -6.49 -17.05 -4.80
N PHE A 315 -7.14 -16.23 -3.95
CA PHE A 315 -6.84 -16.21 -2.50
C PHE A 315 -7.20 -17.54 -1.81
N ASN A 316 -8.16 -18.27 -2.34
CA ASN A 316 -8.69 -19.50 -1.77
C ASN A 316 -8.30 -20.74 -2.59
N ARG A 317 -7.19 -20.65 -3.32
CA ARG A 317 -6.67 -21.71 -4.15
C ARG A 317 -5.27 -22.12 -3.69
N GLU A 318 -5.08 -23.40 -3.42
CA GLU A 318 -3.78 -24.00 -3.17
C GLU A 318 -3.03 -24.19 -4.50
N ASP A 319 -1.76 -23.80 -4.52
CA ASP A 319 -0.84 -23.97 -5.64
C ASP A 319 0.61 -24.10 -5.14
N GLU A 320 1.53 -24.43 -6.00
CA GLU A 320 2.93 -24.59 -5.65
C GLU A 320 3.58 -23.26 -5.20
N TRP A 321 3.08 -22.12 -5.69
CA TRP A 321 3.50 -20.80 -5.21
C TRP A 321 3.19 -20.60 -3.74
N LEU A 322 2.03 -21.07 -3.29
CA LEU A 322 1.64 -21.00 -1.87
C LEU A 322 2.65 -21.71 -0.98
N ILE A 323 3.12 -22.89 -1.39
CA ILE A 323 4.08 -23.69 -0.62
C ILE A 323 5.41 -22.92 -0.46
N GLU A 324 5.94 -22.36 -1.55
CA GLU A 324 7.20 -21.63 -1.54
C GLU A 324 7.10 -20.32 -0.73
N PHE A 325 6.02 -19.57 -0.91
CA PHE A 325 5.78 -18.34 -0.14
C PHE A 325 5.57 -18.62 1.35
N LYS A 326 4.84 -19.68 1.71
CA LYS A 326 4.66 -20.12 3.10
C LYS A 326 6.01 -20.40 3.77
N LYS A 327 6.88 -21.21 3.14
CA LYS A 327 8.20 -21.52 3.66
C LYS A 327 9.00 -20.24 3.94
N TRP A 328 9.00 -19.32 3.01
CA TRP A 328 9.74 -18.07 3.13
C TRP A 328 9.18 -17.15 4.23
N PHE A 329 7.87 -16.90 4.25
CA PHE A 329 7.25 -16.05 5.26
C PHE A 329 7.36 -16.64 6.68
N GLU A 330 7.37 -17.98 6.82
CA GLU A 330 7.60 -18.67 8.08
C GLU A 330 9.10 -18.79 8.43
N GLN A 331 9.99 -18.19 7.62
CA GLN A 331 11.44 -18.22 7.78
C GLN A 331 12.04 -19.62 7.84
N ARG A 332 11.41 -20.60 7.19
CA ARG A 332 11.88 -21.98 7.12
C ARG A 332 12.94 -22.17 6.04
N ASP A 333 12.91 -21.34 5.00
CA ASP A 333 13.84 -21.42 3.87
C ASP A 333 14.04 -20.06 3.23
N VAL A 334 15.10 -19.89 2.42
CA VAL A 334 15.32 -18.74 1.56
C VAL A 334 14.52 -18.89 0.27
N ILE A 335 14.16 -17.75 -0.36
CA ILE A 335 13.46 -17.78 -1.64
C ILE A 335 14.32 -18.50 -2.68
N ASN A 336 13.76 -19.55 -3.29
CA ASN A 336 14.37 -20.24 -4.40
C ASN A 336 13.86 -19.69 -5.73
N PHE A 337 14.50 -18.62 -6.23
CA PHE A 337 14.13 -18.01 -7.54
C PHE A 337 14.26 -18.96 -8.72
N SER A 338 15.08 -20.01 -8.64
CA SER A 338 15.18 -21.02 -9.71
C SER A 338 13.89 -21.84 -9.79
N GLU A 339 13.35 -22.29 -8.67
CA GLU A 339 12.07 -22.99 -8.63
C GLU A 339 10.91 -22.07 -9.03
N LEU A 340 10.89 -20.84 -8.51
CA LEU A 340 9.87 -19.86 -8.89
C LEU A 340 9.90 -19.53 -10.38
N SER A 341 11.08 -19.47 -11.00
CA SER A 341 11.22 -19.29 -12.46
C SER A 341 10.68 -20.49 -13.24
N LYS A 342 10.85 -21.71 -12.74
CA LYS A 342 10.23 -22.90 -13.36
C LYS A 342 8.71 -22.83 -13.25
N LEU A 343 8.17 -22.44 -12.11
CA LEU A 343 6.73 -22.24 -11.93
C LEU A 343 6.18 -21.14 -12.85
N ALA A 344 6.91 -20.02 -12.98
CA ALA A 344 6.54 -18.92 -13.85
C ALA A 344 6.50 -19.31 -15.33
N ASN A 345 7.34 -20.24 -15.76
CA ASN A 345 7.42 -20.74 -17.11
C ASN A 345 6.56 -22.01 -17.34
N SER A 346 5.81 -22.47 -16.32
CA SER A 346 4.97 -23.64 -16.48
C SER A 346 3.79 -23.35 -17.42
N GLU A 347 3.42 -24.34 -18.22
CA GLU A 347 2.28 -24.23 -19.16
C GLU A 347 0.96 -23.89 -18.48
N LEU A 348 0.78 -24.29 -17.20
CA LEU A 348 -0.43 -24.04 -16.43
C LEU A 348 -0.66 -22.58 -16.05
N ILE A 349 0.39 -21.76 -16.08
CA ILE A 349 0.36 -20.35 -15.63
C ILE A 349 0.59 -19.39 -16.79
N SER A 350 0.89 -19.88 -17.98
CA SER A 350 1.07 -19.04 -19.16
C SER A 350 -0.20 -18.24 -19.48
N GLU A 351 -0.04 -17.02 -19.99
CA GLU A 351 -1.18 -16.17 -20.38
C GLU A 351 -2.05 -16.86 -21.45
N GLU A 352 -1.43 -17.60 -22.36
CA GLU A 352 -2.11 -18.38 -23.38
C GLU A 352 -3.04 -19.43 -22.75
N ASN A 353 -2.54 -20.20 -21.80
CA ASN A 353 -3.32 -21.23 -21.13
C ASN A 353 -4.45 -20.62 -20.26
N GLN A 354 -4.21 -19.49 -19.61
CA GLN A 354 -5.27 -18.78 -18.87
C GLN A 354 -6.36 -18.25 -19.81
N ASN A 355 -5.99 -17.76 -20.99
CA ASN A 355 -6.97 -17.31 -21.99
C ASN A 355 -7.81 -18.48 -22.50
N VAL A 356 -7.20 -19.62 -22.80
CA VAL A 356 -7.90 -20.85 -23.20
C VAL A 356 -8.83 -21.31 -22.07
N ARG A 357 -8.35 -21.36 -20.85
CA ARG A 357 -9.10 -21.73 -19.66
C ARG A 357 -10.33 -20.85 -19.46
N ASN A 358 -10.16 -19.55 -19.47
CA ASN A 358 -11.24 -18.58 -19.31
C ASN A 358 -12.30 -18.73 -20.41
N LYS A 359 -11.88 -19.07 -21.64
CA LYS A 359 -12.81 -19.28 -22.73
C LYS A 359 -13.58 -20.59 -22.57
N ILE A 360 -12.93 -21.67 -22.11
CA ILE A 360 -13.59 -22.94 -21.77
C ILE A 360 -14.64 -22.72 -20.66
N TRP A 361 -14.30 -22.00 -19.62
CA TRP A 361 -15.22 -21.68 -18.52
C TRP A 361 -16.44 -20.89 -18.98
N ARG A 362 -16.25 -19.90 -19.85
CA ARG A 362 -17.39 -19.16 -20.46
C ARG A 362 -18.30 -20.07 -21.29
N ILE A 363 -17.74 -21.06 -21.95
CA ILE A 363 -18.53 -22.03 -22.70
C ILE A 363 -19.33 -22.93 -21.76
N PHE A 364 -18.77 -23.36 -20.63
CA PHE A 364 -19.49 -24.11 -19.61
C PHE A 364 -20.61 -23.28 -18.98
N GLU A 365 -20.39 -22.00 -18.70
CA GLU A 365 -21.39 -21.07 -18.22
C GLU A 365 -22.53 -20.89 -19.23
N LYS A 366 -22.21 -20.67 -20.51
CA LYS A 366 -23.19 -20.60 -21.58
C LYS A 366 -24.03 -21.90 -21.70
N ARG A 367 -23.40 -23.05 -21.53
CA ARG A 367 -24.14 -24.32 -21.51
C ARG A 367 -25.12 -24.38 -20.34
N HIS A 368 -24.69 -23.96 -19.17
CA HIS A 368 -25.54 -23.92 -17.98
C HIS A 368 -26.75 -23.02 -18.20
N ASN A 369 -26.55 -21.91 -18.89
CA ASN A 369 -27.59 -20.95 -19.24
C ASN A 369 -28.39 -21.31 -20.52
N LEU A 370 -28.12 -22.46 -21.15
CA LEU A 370 -28.73 -22.90 -22.44
C LEU A 370 -28.42 -21.96 -23.62
N GLU A 371 -27.30 -21.29 -23.60
CA GLU A 371 -26.86 -20.30 -24.61
C GLU A 371 -25.73 -20.81 -25.53
N LEU A 372 -25.47 -22.12 -25.53
CA LEU A 372 -24.44 -22.74 -26.38
C LEU A 372 -24.76 -22.54 -27.89
N ASN A 373 -23.76 -22.17 -28.64
CA ASN A 373 -23.86 -22.00 -30.09
C ASN A 373 -22.79 -22.81 -30.83
N GLU A 374 -22.92 -22.92 -32.14
CA GLU A 374 -22.04 -23.72 -33.00
C GLU A 374 -20.58 -23.26 -32.90
N LYS A 375 -20.31 -21.95 -32.81
CA LYS A 375 -18.94 -21.41 -32.67
C LYS A 375 -18.25 -21.86 -31.38
N ASP A 376 -19.03 -22.05 -30.31
CA ASP A 376 -18.51 -22.53 -29.02
C ASP A 376 -18.09 -24.02 -29.18
N LEU A 377 -18.89 -24.82 -29.89
CA LEU A 377 -18.58 -26.23 -30.16
C LEU A 377 -17.38 -26.37 -31.09
N GLU A 378 -17.29 -25.56 -32.15
CA GLU A 378 -16.14 -25.54 -33.05
C GLU A 378 -14.85 -25.14 -32.32
N TYR A 379 -14.93 -24.18 -31.38
CA TYR A 379 -13.80 -23.81 -30.55
C TYR A 379 -13.32 -24.99 -29.70
N ILE A 380 -14.22 -25.69 -28.99
CA ILE A 380 -13.85 -26.89 -28.23
C ILE A 380 -13.18 -27.93 -29.15
N ALA A 381 -13.79 -28.19 -30.28
CA ALA A 381 -13.26 -29.18 -31.24
C ALA A 381 -11.88 -28.82 -31.85
N SER A 382 -11.54 -27.52 -31.84
CA SER A 382 -10.25 -27.01 -32.33
C SER A 382 -9.14 -26.99 -31.27
N LEU A 383 -9.44 -27.30 -30.00
CA LEU A 383 -8.43 -27.28 -28.92
C LEU A 383 -7.31 -28.28 -29.20
N GLU A 384 -6.07 -27.80 -29.12
CA GLU A 384 -4.91 -28.68 -29.21
C GLU A 384 -4.80 -29.61 -27.99
N PRO A 385 -4.22 -30.82 -28.16
CA PRO A 385 -4.08 -31.80 -27.10
C PRO A 385 -3.42 -31.22 -25.81
N LYS A 386 -2.48 -30.28 -25.93
CA LYS A 386 -1.80 -29.63 -24.83
C LYS A 386 -2.74 -28.87 -23.88
N TYR A 387 -3.91 -28.40 -24.36
CA TYR A 387 -4.87 -27.68 -23.57
C TYR A 387 -5.92 -28.58 -22.85
N LEU A 388 -6.00 -29.86 -23.26
CA LEU A 388 -7.01 -30.77 -22.75
C LEU A 388 -6.84 -31.14 -21.26
N GLY A 389 -5.58 -31.02 -20.76
CA GLY A 389 -5.27 -31.24 -19.34
C GLY A 389 -5.48 -30.05 -18.41
N ILE A 390 -5.69 -28.84 -18.96
CA ILE A 390 -5.74 -27.58 -18.18
C ILE A 390 -6.85 -27.62 -17.11
N GLU A 391 -8.01 -28.19 -17.45
CA GLU A 391 -9.17 -28.31 -16.56
C GLU A 391 -9.35 -29.72 -15.96
N GLY A 392 -8.39 -30.59 -16.18
CA GLY A 392 -8.41 -31.98 -15.75
C GLY A 392 -9.22 -32.90 -16.67
N PHE A 393 -8.96 -34.20 -16.56
CA PHE A 393 -9.54 -35.23 -17.46
C PHE A 393 -11.07 -35.30 -17.37
N ARG A 394 -11.66 -35.01 -16.20
CA ARG A 394 -13.12 -35.03 -16.04
C ARG A 394 -13.78 -33.98 -16.95
N ASN A 395 -13.22 -32.78 -17.00
CA ASN A 395 -13.75 -31.72 -17.85
C ASN A 395 -13.47 -31.95 -19.32
N SER A 396 -12.36 -32.59 -19.66
CA SER A 396 -12.06 -33.00 -21.03
C SER A 396 -13.02 -34.09 -21.56
N ALA A 397 -13.33 -35.09 -20.74
CA ALA A 397 -14.33 -36.10 -21.03
C ALA A 397 -15.72 -35.48 -21.23
N PHE A 398 -16.06 -34.52 -20.42
CA PHE A 398 -17.32 -33.79 -20.52
C PHE A 398 -17.40 -32.93 -21.80
N MET A 399 -16.32 -32.27 -22.19
CA MET A 399 -16.24 -31.58 -23.49
C MET A 399 -16.46 -32.52 -24.68
N TYR A 400 -15.90 -33.73 -24.60
CA TYR A 400 -16.16 -34.76 -25.64
C TYR A 400 -17.63 -35.16 -25.70
N GLU A 401 -18.30 -35.35 -24.55
CA GLU A 401 -19.73 -35.66 -24.51
C GLU A 401 -20.58 -34.56 -25.15
N ILE A 402 -20.25 -33.29 -24.90
CA ILE A 402 -20.93 -32.14 -25.51
C ILE A 402 -20.73 -32.16 -27.02
N LEU A 403 -19.50 -32.34 -27.48
CA LEU A 403 -19.22 -32.40 -28.93
C LEU A 403 -19.98 -33.53 -29.59
N ARG A 404 -19.95 -34.74 -29.02
CA ARG A 404 -20.65 -35.90 -29.53
C ARG A 404 -22.17 -35.70 -29.63
N LYS A 405 -22.74 -34.98 -28.67
CA LYS A 405 -24.20 -34.78 -28.58
C LYS A 405 -24.69 -33.66 -29.50
N TYR A 406 -23.95 -32.59 -29.66
CA TYR A 406 -24.42 -31.37 -30.32
C TYR A 406 -23.69 -30.98 -31.59
N LEU A 407 -22.52 -31.55 -31.87
CA LEU A 407 -21.81 -31.30 -33.13
C LEU A 407 -22.25 -32.31 -34.19
N PRO A 408 -22.73 -31.86 -35.36
CA PRO A 408 -23.23 -32.77 -36.39
C PRO A 408 -22.16 -33.58 -37.12
N ILE A 409 -20.88 -33.39 -36.78
CA ILE A 409 -19.74 -34.01 -37.46
C ILE A 409 -19.02 -34.97 -36.49
N GLU A 410 -19.37 -36.24 -36.54
CA GLU A 410 -18.83 -37.32 -35.70
C GLU A 410 -17.29 -37.41 -35.76
N GLU A 411 -16.69 -37.18 -36.93
CA GLU A 411 -15.24 -37.19 -37.14
C GLU A 411 -14.49 -36.18 -36.25
N LYS A 412 -15.05 -34.97 -36.01
CA LYS A 412 -14.44 -33.95 -35.14
C LYS A 412 -14.46 -34.40 -33.67
N ALA A 413 -15.53 -35.01 -33.22
CA ALA A 413 -15.65 -35.51 -31.85
C ALA A 413 -14.67 -36.67 -31.58
N GLU A 414 -14.54 -37.61 -32.53
CA GLU A 414 -13.59 -38.74 -32.42
C GLU A 414 -12.12 -38.26 -32.50
N LYS A 415 -11.81 -37.27 -33.32
CA LYS A 415 -10.50 -36.64 -33.30
C LYS A 415 -10.17 -35.98 -31.95
N PHE A 416 -11.13 -35.31 -31.34
CA PHE A 416 -10.97 -34.72 -30.02
C PHE A 416 -10.73 -35.80 -28.97
N LYS A 417 -11.46 -36.90 -28.98
CA LYS A 417 -11.25 -38.07 -28.11
C LYS A 417 -9.86 -38.67 -28.26
N ALA A 418 -9.38 -38.83 -29.48
CA ALA A 418 -8.03 -39.31 -29.76
C ALA A 418 -6.96 -38.37 -29.15
N GLY A 419 -7.20 -37.05 -29.21
CA GLY A 419 -6.37 -36.04 -28.55
C GLY A 419 -6.33 -36.22 -27.03
N ILE A 420 -7.46 -36.46 -26.37
CA ILE A 420 -7.53 -36.74 -24.92
C ILE A 420 -6.70 -38.00 -24.60
N ILE A 421 -6.87 -39.08 -25.33
CA ILE A 421 -6.15 -40.33 -25.11
C ILE A 421 -4.64 -40.11 -25.25
N SER A 422 -4.21 -39.39 -26.28
CA SER A 422 -2.80 -39.05 -26.51
C SER A 422 -2.23 -38.23 -25.34
N TYR A 423 -2.98 -37.28 -24.84
CA TYR A 423 -2.57 -36.47 -23.68
C TYR A 423 -2.43 -37.32 -22.40
N ILE A 424 -3.40 -38.20 -22.13
CA ILE A 424 -3.35 -39.12 -20.96
C ILE A 424 -2.09 -40.00 -21.04
N HIS A 425 -1.77 -40.56 -22.21
CA HIS A 425 -0.56 -41.38 -22.38
C HIS A 425 0.71 -40.58 -22.13
N SER A 426 0.79 -39.35 -22.64
CA SER A 426 1.93 -38.44 -22.42
C SER A 426 2.09 -38.10 -20.94
N ASP A 427 1.01 -37.79 -20.25
CA ASP A 427 1.00 -37.42 -18.84
C ASP A 427 1.39 -38.59 -17.91
N LEU A 428 0.86 -39.81 -18.18
CA LEU A 428 1.26 -41.03 -17.49
C LEU A 428 2.75 -41.34 -17.69
N THR A 429 3.25 -41.20 -18.91
CA THR A 429 4.67 -41.41 -19.19
C THR A 429 5.55 -40.45 -18.41
N ARG A 430 5.14 -39.19 -18.32
CA ARG A 430 5.86 -38.16 -17.55
C ARG A 430 5.81 -38.45 -16.04
N ALA A 431 4.66 -38.84 -15.51
CA ALA A 431 4.48 -39.18 -14.10
C ALA A 431 5.31 -40.41 -13.70
N ILE A 432 5.36 -41.45 -14.56
CA ILE A 432 6.20 -42.64 -14.35
C ILE A 432 7.68 -42.28 -14.35
N ALA A 433 8.12 -41.43 -15.30
CA ALA A 433 9.51 -40.97 -15.37
C ALA A 433 9.91 -40.17 -14.12
N GLN A 434 9.03 -39.33 -13.60
CA GLN A 434 9.25 -38.56 -12.38
C GLN A 434 9.30 -39.48 -11.15
N ALA A 435 8.36 -40.40 -11.00
CA ALA A 435 8.36 -41.37 -9.92
C ALA A 435 9.61 -42.26 -9.89
N ASN A 436 10.09 -42.69 -11.07
CA ASN A 436 11.33 -43.43 -11.18
C ASN A 436 12.56 -42.61 -10.78
N LYS A 437 12.58 -41.31 -11.11
CA LYS A 437 13.66 -40.40 -10.71
C LYS A 437 13.67 -40.17 -9.20
N GLU A 438 12.50 -40.02 -8.58
CA GLU A 438 12.35 -39.88 -7.11
C GLU A 438 12.77 -41.18 -6.40
N ARG A 439 12.41 -42.34 -6.93
CA ARG A 439 12.82 -43.66 -6.42
C ARG A 439 14.34 -43.81 -6.40
N GLN A 440 15.02 -43.38 -7.47
CA GLN A 440 16.50 -43.38 -7.55
C GLN A 440 17.13 -42.43 -6.53
N LEU A 441 16.54 -41.26 -6.29
CA LEU A 441 17.01 -40.28 -5.30
C LEU A 441 16.89 -40.77 -3.87
N TRP A 442 15.87 -41.59 -3.54
CA TRP A 442 15.62 -42.12 -2.20
C TRP A 442 16.24 -43.52 -1.93
N GLY A 443 16.97 -44.07 -2.89
CA GLY A 443 17.68 -45.35 -2.71
C GLY A 443 16.76 -46.58 -2.52
N TYR A 444 15.54 -46.52 -2.98
CA TYR A 444 14.64 -47.68 -3.07
C TYR A 444 14.85 -48.38 -4.42
N GLU A 445 15.47 -49.59 -4.37
CA GLU A 445 15.51 -50.53 -5.51
C GLU A 445 14.12 -51.07 -5.85
#